data_6feeac1cbc81bd9bafb3966faf1c137f
#
_entry.id   6feeac1cbc81bd9bafb3966faf1c137f
#
_cell.length_a   1.000
_cell.length_b   1.000
_cell.length_c   1.000
_cell.angle_alpha   90.00
_cell.angle_beta   90.00
_cell.angle_gamma   90.00
#
_symmetry.space_group_name_H-M   'P 1'
#
loop_
_entity.id
_entity.type
_entity.pdbx_description
1 polymer ?
#
loop_
_entity_poly.entity_id
_entity_poly.type
_entity_poly.pdbx_seq_one_letter_code
_entity_poly.pdbx_strand_id
1 'polypeptide(L)'
;GEKYVGVNKIEYEGNLDDLFEADIHKFIQYNFVDVEILKLLDEKLEYLSLVKNLAHKGKHNYSEVYANTKTQDGAISAYLLSEGIVPPAKERNPLSKKNYAGGYLFCPKAGIYNYVFDEDLTSLYPSIIMTINIGKETMVGRIIDADDRNNRLGLNDLLKRDPEEELMIENAKRNRTKVNVGRLISMIQQNELSISANGVMFNTNRESVLSTILKKWFDERVMYKNEMKTAYKSGNKELGAAFHMKQYTMKILLNSLYGATALGSF
;
A
#
# COMPACT_ATOMS: atom_id res chain seq x y z
N GLY A 1 14.03 25.15 3.56
CA GLY A 1 14.57 26.20 2.67
C GLY A 1 15.94 25.78 2.14
N GLU A 2 16.99 26.02 2.88
CA GLU A 2 18.40 25.92 2.42
C GLU A 2 18.74 24.64 1.68
N LYS A 3 18.47 23.49 2.27
CA LYS A 3 18.82 22.18 1.71
C LYS A 3 18.23 21.92 0.32
N TYR A 4 17.03 22.42 0.04
CA TYR A 4 16.32 22.09 -1.19
C TYR A 4 16.29 23.23 -2.20
N VAL A 5 16.20 24.47 -1.74
CA VAL A 5 16.02 25.65 -2.62
C VAL A 5 17.11 26.72 -2.45
N GLY A 6 18.05 26.50 -1.52
CA GLY A 6 19.17 27.43 -1.30
C GLY A 6 18.79 28.76 -0.63
N VAL A 7 17.56 28.86 -0.13
CA VAL A 7 17.05 30.05 0.54
C VAL A 7 16.78 29.75 2.00
N ASN A 8 17.32 30.57 2.90
CA ASN A 8 17.09 30.48 4.35
C ASN A 8 16.03 31.48 4.79
N LYS A 9 15.41 31.18 5.92
CA LYS A 9 14.57 32.15 6.65
C LYS A 9 15.43 33.31 7.13
N ILE A 10 14.81 34.48 7.26
CA ILE A 10 15.46 35.64 7.87
C ILE A 10 15.60 35.37 9.38
N GLU A 11 16.82 35.48 9.90
CA GLU A 11 17.08 35.34 11.34
C GLU A 11 16.66 36.61 12.09
N TYR A 12 16.06 36.42 13.26
CA TYR A 12 15.67 37.48 14.17
C TYR A 12 15.78 37.00 15.62
N GLU A 13 15.87 37.91 16.56
CA GLU A 13 15.91 37.62 17.98
C GLU A 13 14.49 37.68 18.60
N GLY A 14 14.21 36.84 19.61
CA GLY A 14 12.91 36.79 20.28
C GLY A 14 11.85 35.98 19.51
N ASN A 15 10.60 36.37 19.67
CA ASN A 15 9.46 35.78 18.97
C ASN A 15 8.93 36.68 17.84
N LEU A 16 7.89 36.25 17.12
CA LEU A 16 7.33 37.02 16.00
C LEU A 16 6.65 38.32 16.45
N ASP A 17 6.08 38.33 17.65
CA ASP A 17 5.45 39.53 18.19
C ASP A 17 6.51 40.59 18.55
N ASP A 18 7.65 40.14 19.12
CA ASP A 18 8.80 41.04 19.42
C ASP A 18 9.35 41.64 18.10
N LEU A 19 9.45 40.82 17.04
CA LEU A 19 9.90 41.31 15.73
C LEU A 19 8.93 42.32 15.12
N PHE A 20 7.62 42.08 15.27
CA PHE A 20 6.58 43.01 14.80
C PHE A 20 6.65 44.34 15.46
N GLU A 21 6.83 44.37 16.80
CA GLU A 21 6.94 45.61 17.58
C GLU A 21 8.26 46.35 17.34
N ALA A 22 9.38 45.58 17.18
CA ALA A 22 10.71 46.18 17.06
C ALA A 22 11.00 46.66 15.60
N ASP A 23 10.63 45.92 14.60
CA ASP A 23 10.90 46.22 13.18
C ASP A 23 9.83 45.63 12.25
N ILE A 24 8.81 46.42 11.99
CA ILE A 24 7.71 46.04 11.09
C ILE A 24 8.19 45.74 9.64
N HIS A 25 9.23 46.44 9.16
CA HIS A 25 9.74 46.21 7.82
C HIS A 25 10.42 44.84 7.72
N LYS A 26 11.23 44.47 8.69
CA LYS A 26 11.87 43.16 8.79
C LYS A 26 10.84 42.03 8.96
N PHE A 27 9.79 42.28 9.74
CA PHE A 27 8.67 41.35 9.89
C PHE A 27 7.96 41.10 8.55
N ILE A 28 7.69 42.15 7.76
CA ILE A 28 7.10 42.02 6.43
C ILE A 28 8.03 41.24 5.49
N GLN A 29 9.32 41.57 5.48
CA GLN A 29 10.32 40.83 4.68
C GLN A 29 10.40 39.36 5.07
N TYR A 30 10.38 39.03 6.36
CA TYR A 30 10.34 37.68 6.87
C TYR A 30 9.15 36.90 6.28
N ASN A 31 7.96 37.51 6.30
CA ASN A 31 6.75 36.89 5.74
C ASN A 31 6.86 36.63 4.24
N PHE A 32 7.40 37.60 3.48
CA PHE A 32 7.61 37.42 2.04
C PHE A 32 8.59 36.27 1.74
N VAL A 33 9.69 36.19 2.47
CA VAL A 33 10.68 35.11 2.29
C VAL A 33 10.09 33.74 2.66
N ASP A 34 9.30 33.66 3.73
CA ASP A 34 8.62 32.40 4.10
C ASP A 34 7.66 31.91 3.01
N VAL A 35 6.87 32.80 2.41
CA VAL A 35 5.97 32.47 1.29
C VAL A 35 6.77 32.08 0.03
N GLU A 36 7.84 32.79 -0.28
CA GLU A 36 8.69 32.46 -1.43
C GLU A 36 9.37 31.10 -1.27
N ILE A 37 9.86 30.77 -0.09
CA ILE A 37 10.41 29.44 0.20
C ILE A 37 9.37 28.34 -0.06
N LEU A 38 8.12 28.52 0.37
CA LEU A 38 7.06 27.55 0.11
C LEU A 38 6.78 27.38 -1.38
N LYS A 39 6.73 28.46 -2.13
CA LYS A 39 6.55 28.45 -3.60
C LYS A 39 7.69 27.71 -4.28
N LEU A 40 8.94 28.05 -3.97
CA LEU A 40 10.13 27.39 -4.54
C LEU A 40 10.20 25.90 -4.17
N LEU A 41 9.78 25.54 -2.95
CA LEU A 41 9.69 24.15 -2.53
C LEU A 41 8.66 23.38 -3.34
N ASP A 42 7.47 23.97 -3.59
CA ASP A 42 6.45 23.30 -4.40
C ASP A 42 6.86 23.19 -5.86
N GLU A 43 7.47 24.23 -6.45
CA GLU A 43 8.03 24.19 -7.81
C GLU A 43 9.06 23.05 -7.97
N LYS A 44 9.83 22.75 -6.93
CA LYS A 44 10.84 21.69 -6.95
C LYS A 44 10.33 20.32 -6.62
N LEU A 45 9.43 20.19 -5.67
CA LEU A 45 8.96 18.92 -5.09
C LEU A 45 7.60 18.49 -5.62
N GLU A 46 6.85 19.39 -6.26
CA GLU A 46 5.54 19.18 -6.87
C GLU A 46 4.51 18.57 -5.89
N TYR A 47 4.57 18.95 -4.59
CA TYR A 47 3.68 18.40 -3.56
C TYR A 47 2.22 18.70 -3.82
N LEU A 48 1.86 19.89 -4.28
CA LEU A 48 0.48 20.25 -4.59
C LEU A 48 -0.07 19.39 -5.73
N SER A 49 0.75 19.09 -6.74
CA SER A 49 0.39 18.16 -7.82
C SER A 49 0.17 16.74 -7.31
N LEU A 50 1.03 16.26 -6.40
CA LEU A 50 0.88 14.96 -5.76
C LEU A 50 -0.40 14.88 -4.94
N VAL A 51 -0.65 15.86 -4.07
CA VAL A 51 -1.86 15.96 -3.23
C VAL A 51 -3.12 15.95 -4.08
N LYS A 52 -3.14 16.74 -5.15
CA LYS A 52 -4.25 16.78 -6.11
C LYS A 52 -4.52 15.41 -6.74
N ASN A 53 -3.50 14.73 -7.22
CA ASN A 53 -3.64 13.42 -7.84
C ASN A 53 -4.12 12.36 -6.84
N LEU A 54 -3.59 12.36 -5.60
CA LEU A 54 -4.02 11.44 -4.54
C LEU A 54 -5.48 11.69 -4.14
N ALA A 55 -5.88 12.95 -3.93
CA ALA A 55 -7.26 13.30 -3.58
C ALA A 55 -8.25 12.88 -4.68
N HIS A 56 -7.90 13.10 -5.95
CA HIS A 56 -8.73 12.70 -7.09
C HIS A 56 -8.88 11.18 -7.20
N LYS A 57 -7.79 10.42 -7.02
CA LYS A 57 -7.82 8.95 -7.06
C LYS A 57 -8.53 8.38 -5.84
N GLY A 58 -8.30 8.95 -4.65
CA GLY A 58 -8.92 8.54 -3.40
C GLY A 58 -10.35 9.05 -3.20
N LYS A 59 -10.85 9.94 -4.08
CA LYS A 59 -12.20 10.54 -3.97
C LYS A 59 -12.50 11.14 -2.60
N HIS A 60 -11.52 11.87 -2.03
CA HIS A 60 -11.64 12.54 -0.74
C HIS A 60 -11.17 14.01 -0.81
N ASN A 61 -11.36 14.76 0.27
CA ASN A 61 -10.94 16.17 0.35
C ASN A 61 -9.41 16.31 0.44
N TYR A 62 -8.87 17.41 -0.06
CA TYR A 62 -7.43 17.70 0.00
C TYR A 62 -6.87 17.67 1.43
N SER A 63 -7.63 18.11 2.43
CA SER A 63 -7.25 18.07 3.85
C SER A 63 -7.06 16.65 4.40
N GLU A 64 -7.57 15.63 3.73
CA GLU A 64 -7.55 14.24 4.17
C GLU A 64 -6.42 13.41 3.53
N VAL A 65 -5.65 13.98 2.62
CA VAL A 65 -4.58 13.28 1.85
C VAL A 65 -3.53 12.63 2.75
N TYR A 66 -3.26 13.20 3.91
CA TYR A 66 -2.31 12.64 4.89
C TYR A 66 -2.81 11.36 5.56
N ALA A 67 -4.09 11.06 5.46
CA ALA A 67 -4.68 9.83 5.98
C ALA A 67 -4.71 8.74 4.89
N ASN A 68 -3.63 7.98 4.75
CA ASN A 68 -3.50 6.92 3.74
C ASN A 68 -4.68 5.95 3.71
N THR A 69 -5.25 5.62 4.87
CA THR A 69 -6.45 4.76 4.97
C THR A 69 -7.66 5.37 4.29
N LYS A 70 -7.88 6.68 4.42
CA LYS A 70 -8.99 7.37 3.74
C LYS A 70 -8.83 7.37 2.23
N THR A 71 -7.60 7.56 1.74
CA THR A 71 -7.28 7.50 0.31
C THR A 71 -7.61 6.11 -0.28
N GLN A 72 -7.20 5.05 0.42
CA GLN A 72 -7.47 3.67 -0.02
C GLN A 72 -8.96 3.33 0.06
N ASP A 73 -9.60 3.68 1.17
CA ASP A 73 -11.03 3.48 1.40
C ASP A 73 -11.90 4.18 0.35
N GLY A 74 -11.60 5.44 0.08
CA GLY A 74 -12.32 6.20 -0.93
C GLY A 74 -12.13 5.64 -2.35
N ALA A 75 -10.92 5.21 -2.71
CA ALA A 75 -10.65 4.61 -4.01
C ALA A 75 -11.36 3.26 -4.18
N ILE A 76 -11.37 2.40 -3.14
CA ILE A 76 -12.08 1.12 -3.15
C ILE A 76 -13.60 1.35 -3.17
N SER A 77 -14.10 2.26 -2.34
CA SER A 77 -15.54 2.59 -2.31
C SER A 77 -16.02 3.12 -3.66
N ALA A 78 -15.26 3.99 -4.30
CA ALA A 78 -15.58 4.51 -5.63
C ALA A 78 -15.62 3.41 -6.70
N TYR A 79 -14.67 2.46 -6.62
CA TYR A 79 -14.67 1.29 -7.50
C TYR A 79 -15.91 0.42 -7.25
N LEU A 80 -16.19 0.05 -6.01
CA LEU A 80 -17.38 -0.76 -5.66
C LEU A 80 -18.67 -0.12 -6.13
N LEU A 81 -18.82 1.19 -5.91
CA LEU A 81 -20.01 1.94 -6.38
C LEU A 81 -20.12 1.94 -7.90
N SER A 82 -19.00 2.00 -8.65
CA SER A 82 -19.04 1.89 -10.12
C SER A 82 -19.48 0.52 -10.61
N GLU A 83 -19.28 -0.54 -9.80
CA GLU A 83 -19.75 -1.89 -10.05
C GLU A 83 -21.18 -2.15 -9.48
N GLY A 84 -21.85 -1.12 -8.97
CA GLY A 84 -23.17 -1.25 -8.35
C GLY A 84 -23.17 -1.93 -6.98
N ILE A 85 -22.01 -2.01 -6.34
CA ILE A 85 -21.83 -2.65 -5.02
C ILE A 85 -21.74 -1.58 -3.94
N VAL A 86 -22.64 -1.65 -2.96
CA VAL A 86 -22.58 -0.76 -1.79
C VAL A 86 -21.65 -1.37 -0.75
N PRO A 87 -20.54 -0.68 -0.37
CA PRO A 87 -19.66 -1.17 0.66
C PRO A 87 -20.41 -1.26 2.01
N PRO A 88 -20.12 -2.27 2.86
CA PRO A 88 -20.72 -2.38 4.18
C PRO A 88 -20.29 -1.22 5.07
N ALA A 89 -21.13 -0.88 6.05
CA ALA A 89 -20.77 0.09 7.07
C ALA A 89 -19.57 -0.41 7.87
N LYS A 90 -18.65 0.51 8.19
CA LYS A 90 -17.47 0.17 9.01
C LYS A 90 -17.90 -0.15 10.44
N GLU A 91 -17.55 -1.35 10.90
CA GLU A 91 -17.66 -1.68 12.31
C GLU A 91 -16.58 -0.93 13.10
N ARG A 92 -17.00 -0.02 13.96
CA ARG A 92 -16.09 0.64 14.92
C ARG A 92 -15.76 -0.35 16.05
N ASN A 93 -14.81 -1.25 15.83
CA ASN A 93 -14.33 -2.13 16.90
C ASN A 93 -12.95 -1.64 17.39
N PRO A 94 -12.88 -0.85 18.46
CA PRO A 94 -11.62 -0.30 18.98
C PRO A 94 -10.72 -1.36 19.64
N LEU A 95 -11.19 -2.59 19.83
CA LEU A 95 -10.51 -3.61 20.65
C LEU A 95 -9.61 -4.57 19.85
N SER A 96 -9.57 -4.52 18.53
CA SER A 96 -8.78 -5.47 17.74
C SER A 96 -7.49 -4.88 17.17
N LYS A 97 -6.69 -4.19 17.97
CA LYS A 97 -5.27 -3.98 17.61
C LYS A 97 -4.53 -5.31 17.76
N LYS A 98 -4.71 -6.22 16.82
CA LYS A 98 -3.80 -7.37 16.72
C LYS A 98 -2.47 -6.85 16.18
N ASN A 99 -1.42 -6.95 16.98
CA ASN A 99 -0.07 -6.75 16.51
C ASN A 99 0.24 -7.83 15.48
N TYR A 100 0.53 -7.43 14.26
CA TYR A 100 1.05 -8.32 13.21
C TYR A 100 2.56 -8.10 13.09
N ALA A 101 3.28 -9.17 12.74
CA ALA A 101 4.71 -9.08 12.51
C ALA A 101 4.98 -8.23 11.26
N GLY A 102 5.93 -7.31 11.37
CA GLY A 102 6.45 -6.55 10.23
C GLY A 102 7.23 -7.42 9.25
N GLY A 103 7.82 -6.81 8.22
CA GLY A 103 8.70 -7.51 7.29
C GLY A 103 9.88 -8.17 8.01
N TYR A 104 10.27 -9.36 7.54
CA TYR A 104 11.46 -10.04 8.03
C TYR A 104 12.69 -9.27 7.57
N LEU A 105 13.55 -8.89 8.52
CA LEU A 105 14.83 -8.25 8.27
C LEU A 105 15.94 -9.21 8.68
N PHE A 106 16.80 -9.54 7.73
CA PHE A 106 18.02 -10.29 7.98
C PHE A 106 19.22 -9.36 7.85
N CYS A 107 20.03 -9.29 8.90
CA CYS A 107 21.30 -8.58 8.85
C CYS A 107 22.40 -9.58 8.45
N PRO A 108 22.99 -9.47 7.26
CA PRO A 108 24.11 -10.32 6.87
C PRO A 108 25.31 -10.05 7.77
N LYS A 109 26.23 -11.02 7.85
CA LYS A 109 27.48 -10.87 8.59
C LYS A 109 28.27 -9.69 7.98
N ALA A 110 28.72 -8.76 8.80
CA ALA A 110 29.52 -7.63 8.31
C ALA A 110 30.82 -8.13 7.67
N GLY A 111 31.15 -7.61 6.48
CA GLY A 111 32.33 -8.03 5.73
C GLY A 111 32.39 -7.38 4.35
N ILE A 112 33.47 -7.66 3.63
CA ILE A 112 33.63 -7.29 2.22
C ILE A 112 33.36 -8.54 1.39
N TYR A 113 32.43 -8.42 0.45
CA TYR A 113 31.98 -9.51 -0.40
C TYR A 113 32.28 -9.19 -1.86
N ASN A 114 32.79 -10.18 -2.61
CA ASN A 114 33.00 -10.08 -4.06
C ASN A 114 31.79 -10.67 -4.78
N TYR A 115 31.49 -10.19 -5.99
CA TYR A 115 30.43 -10.69 -6.86
C TYR A 115 29.01 -10.61 -6.22
N VAL A 116 28.73 -9.51 -5.52
CA VAL A 116 27.38 -9.25 -4.95
C VAL A 116 26.43 -8.84 -6.06
N PHE A 117 25.26 -9.47 -6.10
CA PHE A 117 24.13 -9.03 -6.92
C PHE A 117 22.90 -8.83 -6.04
N ASP A 118 22.03 -7.95 -6.45
CA ASP A 118 20.79 -7.58 -5.75
C ASP A 118 19.60 -7.90 -6.62
N GLU A 119 18.62 -8.60 -6.06
CA GLU A 119 17.37 -8.92 -6.72
C GLU A 119 16.20 -8.30 -5.95
N ASP A 120 15.44 -7.41 -6.60
CA ASP A 120 14.26 -6.78 -6.04
C ASP A 120 12.99 -7.27 -6.74
N LEU A 121 12.03 -7.71 -5.93
CA LEU A 121 10.72 -8.15 -6.42
C LEU A 121 9.81 -6.96 -6.70
N THR A 122 9.51 -6.74 -7.96
CA THR A 122 8.65 -5.64 -8.39
C THR A 122 7.28 -5.69 -7.72
N SER A 123 6.97 -4.66 -6.92
CA SER A 123 5.67 -4.51 -6.24
C SER A 123 5.28 -5.75 -5.41
N LEU A 124 6.19 -6.26 -4.58
CA LEU A 124 6.05 -7.52 -3.85
C LEU A 124 4.67 -7.72 -3.19
N TYR A 125 4.22 -6.80 -2.33
CA TYR A 125 2.93 -6.93 -1.65
C TYR A 125 1.72 -6.95 -2.60
N PRO A 126 1.59 -6.01 -3.56
CA PRO A 126 0.55 -6.09 -4.58
C PRO A 126 0.57 -7.40 -5.35
N SER A 127 1.75 -7.89 -5.75
CA SER A 127 1.89 -9.14 -6.49
C SER A 127 1.41 -10.34 -5.67
N ILE A 128 1.74 -10.41 -4.38
CA ILE A 128 1.26 -11.49 -3.50
C ILE A 128 -0.28 -11.44 -3.38
N ILE A 129 -0.87 -10.26 -3.16
CA ILE A 129 -2.33 -10.11 -3.05
C ILE A 129 -3.02 -10.60 -4.32
N MET A 130 -2.52 -10.22 -5.50
CA MET A 130 -3.06 -10.64 -6.78
C MET A 130 -2.87 -12.15 -7.04
N THR A 131 -1.68 -12.69 -6.76
CA THR A 131 -1.35 -14.10 -7.02
C THR A 131 -2.17 -15.05 -6.15
N ILE A 132 -2.33 -14.73 -4.86
CA ILE A 132 -3.13 -15.54 -3.92
C ILE A 132 -4.62 -15.19 -4.02
N ASN A 133 -4.97 -14.12 -4.71
CA ASN A 133 -6.33 -13.61 -4.85
C ASN A 133 -6.98 -13.24 -3.51
N ILE A 134 -6.23 -12.51 -2.69
CA ILE A 134 -6.66 -12.12 -1.34
C ILE A 134 -7.85 -11.17 -1.40
N GLY A 135 -8.97 -11.58 -0.79
CA GLY A 135 -10.17 -10.77 -0.62
C GLY A 135 -11.08 -11.39 0.41
N LYS A 136 -11.89 -10.57 1.09
CA LYS A 136 -12.87 -11.06 2.07
C LYS A 136 -13.91 -11.95 1.38
N GLU A 137 -14.29 -11.60 0.18
CA GLU A 137 -15.29 -12.28 -0.65
C GLU A 137 -14.76 -13.55 -1.34
N THR A 138 -13.46 -13.71 -1.44
CA THR A 138 -12.80 -14.91 -2.00
C THR A 138 -12.31 -15.87 -0.93
N MET A 139 -12.29 -15.45 0.35
CA MET A 139 -11.87 -16.30 1.46
C MET A 139 -12.84 -17.46 1.66
N VAL A 140 -12.33 -18.68 1.55
CA VAL A 140 -13.12 -19.94 1.75
C VAL A 140 -13.02 -20.43 3.19
N GLY A 141 -11.83 -20.34 3.76
CA GLY A 141 -11.57 -20.81 5.12
C GLY A 141 -10.10 -20.73 5.50
N ARG A 142 -9.80 -21.27 6.67
CA ARG A 142 -8.41 -21.30 7.17
C ARG A 142 -8.14 -22.58 7.96
N ILE A 143 -6.90 -22.99 8.01
CA ILE A 143 -6.42 -24.04 8.90
C ILE A 143 -6.18 -23.41 10.29
N ILE A 144 -6.80 -23.95 11.35
CA ILE A 144 -6.75 -23.35 12.69
C ILE A 144 -5.49 -23.80 13.44
N ASP A 145 -5.02 -25.02 13.22
CA ASP A 145 -3.84 -25.59 13.88
C ASP A 145 -2.53 -24.85 13.54
N ALA A 146 -2.68 -23.78 12.75
CA ALA A 146 -1.64 -22.86 12.33
C ALA A 146 -1.27 -21.77 13.34
N ASP A 147 -1.69 -21.87 14.58
CA ASP A 147 -1.45 -20.81 15.59
C ASP A 147 0.02 -20.69 16.04
N ASP A 148 0.87 -21.63 15.62
CA ASP A 148 2.31 -21.53 15.81
C ASP A 148 2.93 -20.68 14.70
N ARG A 149 3.55 -19.55 15.07
CA ARG A 149 4.23 -18.60 14.17
C ARG A 149 5.32 -19.26 13.29
N ASN A 150 5.75 -20.45 13.62
CA ASN A 150 6.70 -21.27 12.89
C ASN A 150 6.05 -22.30 11.96
N ASN A 151 4.73 -22.48 12.02
CA ASN A 151 4.03 -23.49 11.25
C ASN A 151 3.64 -22.94 9.88
N ARG A 152 4.43 -23.27 8.86
CA ARG A 152 4.09 -22.95 7.48
C ARG A 152 3.08 -23.98 6.96
N LEU A 153 2.00 -23.50 6.37
CA LEU A 153 0.87 -24.29 5.88
C LEU A 153 0.53 -23.98 4.42
N GLY A 154 1.51 -23.48 3.68
CA GLY A 154 1.40 -23.35 2.23
C GLY A 154 1.28 -24.74 1.58
N LEU A 155 0.87 -24.77 0.29
CA LEU A 155 0.68 -26.03 -0.42
C LEU A 155 1.91 -26.95 -0.38
N ASN A 156 3.11 -26.37 -0.56
CA ASN A 156 4.37 -27.13 -0.52
C ASN A 156 4.67 -27.73 0.88
N ASP A 157 4.17 -27.09 1.94
CA ASP A 157 4.34 -27.58 3.30
C ASP A 157 3.33 -28.69 3.59
N LEU A 158 2.10 -28.55 3.11
CA LEU A 158 1.06 -29.61 3.20
C LEU A 158 1.46 -30.87 2.44
N LEU A 159 2.07 -30.74 1.26
CA LEU A 159 2.53 -31.87 0.44
C LEU A 159 3.64 -32.70 1.10
N LYS A 160 4.29 -32.17 2.14
CA LYS A 160 5.35 -32.89 2.91
C LYS A 160 4.81 -33.58 4.16
N ARG A 161 3.53 -33.36 4.53
CA ARG A 161 2.90 -33.95 5.71
C ARG A 161 2.33 -35.32 5.41
N ASP A 162 2.07 -36.09 6.47
CA ASP A 162 1.35 -37.35 6.36
C ASP A 162 -0.07 -37.09 5.81
N PRO A 163 -0.48 -37.74 4.72
CA PRO A 163 -1.83 -37.62 4.17
C PRO A 163 -2.95 -37.94 5.14
N GLU A 164 -2.71 -38.84 6.14
CA GLU A 164 -3.69 -39.22 7.15
C GLU A 164 -3.70 -38.31 8.38
N GLU A 165 -2.77 -37.35 8.48
CA GLU A 165 -2.75 -36.34 9.54
C GLU A 165 -4.04 -35.51 9.51
N GLU A 166 -4.72 -35.36 10.64
CA GLU A 166 -5.94 -34.59 10.79
C GLU A 166 -5.60 -33.11 11.09
N LEU A 167 -6.15 -32.20 10.31
CA LEU A 167 -6.09 -30.76 10.52
C LEU A 167 -7.49 -30.20 10.79
N MET A 168 -7.59 -29.19 11.65
CA MET A 168 -8.83 -28.46 11.89
C MET A 168 -8.97 -27.30 10.90
N ILE A 169 -10.05 -27.29 10.12
CA ILE A 169 -10.40 -26.21 9.20
C ILE A 169 -11.57 -25.41 9.76
N GLU A 170 -11.47 -24.09 9.68
CA GLU A 170 -12.58 -23.17 9.92
C GLU A 170 -13.01 -22.54 8.60
N ASN A 171 -14.25 -22.70 8.20
CA ASN A 171 -14.79 -22.08 6.99
C ASN A 171 -15.14 -20.59 7.22
N ALA A 172 -15.50 -19.86 6.15
CA ALA A 172 -15.89 -18.46 6.20
C ALA A 172 -17.09 -18.18 7.15
N LYS A 173 -17.93 -19.17 7.43
CA LYS A 173 -19.05 -19.11 8.39
C LYS A 173 -18.65 -19.46 9.81
N ARG A 174 -17.36 -19.65 10.09
CA ARG A 174 -16.77 -20.04 11.38
C ARG A 174 -17.16 -21.46 11.86
N ASN A 175 -17.65 -22.31 10.97
CA ASN A 175 -17.86 -23.72 11.27
C ASN A 175 -16.52 -24.46 11.19
N ARG A 176 -16.26 -25.31 12.16
CA ARG A 176 -15.02 -26.07 12.31
C ARG A 176 -15.23 -27.52 11.93
N THR A 177 -14.33 -28.08 11.15
CA THR A 177 -14.39 -29.46 10.68
C THR A 177 -12.98 -30.03 10.63
N LYS A 178 -12.81 -31.28 11.06
CA LYS A 178 -11.57 -32.03 10.88
C LYS A 178 -11.50 -32.62 9.48
N VAL A 179 -10.35 -32.48 8.86
CA VAL A 179 -10.08 -33.01 7.53
C VAL A 179 -8.65 -33.53 7.49
N ASN A 180 -8.42 -34.71 6.91
CA ASN A 180 -7.07 -35.19 6.73
C ASN A 180 -6.35 -34.40 5.61
N VAL A 181 -5.02 -34.37 5.67
CA VAL A 181 -4.17 -33.59 4.76
C VAL A 181 -4.39 -34.02 3.31
N GLY A 182 -4.49 -35.32 3.01
CA GLY A 182 -4.72 -35.83 1.66
C GLY A 182 -6.03 -35.33 1.05
N ARG A 183 -7.11 -35.32 1.85
CA ARG A 183 -8.41 -34.75 1.41
C ARG A 183 -8.34 -33.24 1.24
N LEU A 184 -7.64 -32.53 2.12
CA LEU A 184 -7.46 -31.09 2.01
C LEU A 184 -6.72 -30.71 0.73
N ILE A 185 -5.62 -31.41 0.41
CA ILE A 185 -4.87 -31.19 -0.85
C ILE A 185 -5.77 -31.42 -2.05
N SER A 186 -6.55 -32.53 -2.05
CA SER A 186 -7.49 -32.82 -3.13
C SER A 186 -8.56 -31.72 -3.28
N MET A 187 -9.09 -31.21 -2.16
CA MET A 187 -10.04 -30.08 -2.19
C MET A 187 -9.42 -28.81 -2.76
N ILE A 188 -8.18 -28.49 -2.39
CA ILE A 188 -7.46 -27.31 -2.90
C ILE A 188 -7.28 -27.43 -4.41
N GLN A 189 -6.86 -28.59 -4.92
CA GLN A 189 -6.62 -28.82 -6.33
C GLN A 189 -7.90 -28.85 -7.16
N GLN A 190 -8.95 -29.58 -6.70
CA GLN A 190 -10.21 -29.72 -7.42
C GLN A 190 -11.02 -28.42 -7.50
N ASN A 191 -10.93 -27.58 -6.47
CA ASN A 191 -11.67 -26.31 -6.42
C ASN A 191 -10.82 -25.10 -6.84
N GLU A 192 -9.62 -25.35 -7.37
CA GLU A 192 -8.70 -24.28 -7.78
C GLU A 192 -8.50 -23.22 -6.69
N LEU A 193 -8.23 -23.67 -5.46
CA LEU A 193 -8.00 -22.77 -4.34
C LEU A 193 -6.54 -22.37 -4.26
N SER A 194 -6.27 -21.11 -3.99
CA SER A 194 -4.97 -20.65 -3.51
C SER A 194 -4.90 -20.78 -1.98
N ILE A 195 -3.70 -21.03 -1.46
CA ILE A 195 -3.47 -21.09 -0.01
C ILE A 195 -2.26 -20.23 0.36
N SER A 196 -2.44 -19.37 1.34
CA SER A 196 -1.36 -18.55 1.91
C SER A 196 -0.50 -19.35 2.90
N ALA A 197 0.72 -18.88 3.15
CA ALA A 197 1.65 -19.54 4.06
C ALA A 197 1.12 -19.72 5.50
N ASN A 198 0.14 -18.91 5.90
CA ASN A 198 -0.53 -19.03 7.21
C ASN A 198 -1.84 -19.85 7.15
N GLY A 199 -2.03 -20.63 6.09
CA GLY A 199 -3.14 -21.57 5.98
C GLY A 199 -4.50 -20.98 5.62
N VAL A 200 -4.58 -19.72 5.20
CA VAL A 200 -5.84 -19.14 4.69
C VAL A 200 -6.02 -19.51 3.23
N MET A 201 -7.20 -19.97 2.87
CA MET A 201 -7.56 -20.44 1.53
C MET A 201 -8.49 -19.44 0.84
N PHE A 202 -8.22 -19.18 -0.45
CA PHE A 202 -9.01 -18.26 -1.27
C PHE A 202 -9.43 -18.96 -2.56
N ASN A 203 -10.62 -18.63 -3.03
CA ASN A 203 -11.15 -19.09 -4.32
C ASN A 203 -10.50 -18.28 -5.45
N THR A 204 -10.09 -18.94 -6.53
CA THR A 204 -9.47 -18.29 -7.71
C THR A 204 -10.40 -18.21 -8.92
N ASN A 205 -11.63 -18.75 -8.84
CA ASN A 205 -12.60 -18.75 -9.94
C ASN A 205 -13.15 -17.35 -10.29
N ARG A 206 -12.96 -16.37 -9.42
CA ARG A 206 -13.27 -14.96 -9.64
C ARG A 206 -12.20 -14.09 -9.01
N GLU A 207 -11.86 -13.00 -9.65
CA GLU A 207 -10.92 -12.04 -9.07
C GLU A 207 -11.52 -11.36 -7.83
N SER A 208 -10.68 -11.17 -6.80
CA SER A 208 -11.04 -10.37 -5.64
C SER A 208 -11.08 -8.88 -5.99
N VAL A 209 -11.87 -8.11 -5.25
CA VAL A 209 -11.94 -6.65 -5.41
C VAL A 209 -10.56 -6.03 -5.26
N LEU A 210 -9.77 -6.48 -4.28
CA LEU A 210 -8.41 -5.98 -4.06
C LEU A 210 -7.49 -6.32 -5.24
N SER A 211 -7.56 -7.54 -5.76
CA SER A 211 -6.75 -7.97 -6.92
C SER A 211 -7.10 -7.16 -8.16
N THR A 212 -8.39 -6.96 -8.44
CA THR A 212 -8.86 -6.17 -9.59
C THR A 212 -8.39 -4.72 -9.51
N ILE A 213 -8.53 -4.08 -8.35
CA ILE A 213 -8.07 -2.69 -8.15
C ILE A 213 -6.56 -2.58 -8.30
N LEU A 214 -5.79 -3.50 -7.67
CA LEU A 214 -4.34 -3.50 -7.75
C LEU A 214 -3.85 -3.70 -9.17
N LYS A 215 -4.45 -4.61 -9.94
CA LYS A 215 -4.14 -4.85 -11.35
C LYS A 215 -4.38 -3.58 -12.18
N LYS A 216 -5.55 -2.94 -12.01
CA LYS A 216 -5.87 -1.69 -12.68
C LYS A 216 -4.85 -0.59 -12.36
N TRP A 217 -4.48 -0.42 -11.09
CA TRP A 217 -3.48 0.58 -10.71
C TRP A 217 -2.09 0.26 -11.19
N PHE A 218 -1.73 -1.02 -11.25
CA PHE A 218 -0.45 -1.47 -11.81
C PHE A 218 -0.38 -1.17 -13.31
N ASP A 219 -1.41 -1.49 -14.07
CA ASP A 219 -1.49 -1.24 -15.50
C ASP A 219 -1.45 0.27 -15.81
N GLU A 220 -2.21 1.08 -15.07
CA GLU A 220 -2.16 2.54 -15.17
C GLU A 220 -0.74 3.07 -14.89
N ARG A 221 -0.05 2.53 -13.87
CA ARG A 221 1.32 2.92 -13.56
C ARG A 221 2.28 2.59 -14.70
N VAL A 222 2.17 1.41 -15.29
CA VAL A 222 2.99 0.99 -16.44
C VAL A 222 2.74 1.92 -17.62
N MET A 223 1.50 2.22 -17.92
CA MET A 223 1.11 3.17 -18.97
C MET A 223 1.76 4.54 -18.73
N TYR A 224 1.55 5.15 -17.56
CA TYR A 224 2.14 6.46 -17.25
C TYR A 224 3.67 6.46 -17.27
N LYS A 225 4.30 5.35 -16.88
CA LYS A 225 5.76 5.20 -16.93
C LYS A 225 6.28 5.18 -18.39
N ASN A 226 5.54 4.58 -19.29
CA ASN A 226 5.88 4.54 -20.72
C ASN A 226 5.68 5.93 -21.36
N GLU A 227 4.54 6.58 -21.09
CA GLU A 227 4.28 7.95 -21.56
C GLU A 227 5.32 8.95 -21.03
N MET A 228 5.71 8.84 -19.77
CA MET A 228 6.79 9.63 -19.19
C MET A 228 8.10 9.48 -19.98
N LYS A 229 8.50 8.22 -20.27
CA LYS A 229 9.72 7.96 -21.04
C LYS A 229 9.64 8.52 -22.45
N THR A 230 8.49 8.41 -23.10
CA THR A 230 8.25 8.96 -24.46
C THR A 230 8.31 10.47 -24.45
N ALA A 231 7.67 11.13 -23.48
CA ALA A 231 7.70 12.59 -23.34
C ALA A 231 9.13 13.12 -23.11
N TYR A 232 9.90 12.49 -22.23
CA TYR A 232 11.30 12.91 -22.03
C TYR A 232 12.17 12.66 -23.25
N LYS A 233 11.97 11.57 -24.00
CA LYS A 233 12.71 11.31 -25.25
C LYS A 233 12.39 12.32 -26.34
N SER A 234 11.15 12.83 -26.41
CA SER A 234 10.75 13.88 -27.34
C SER A 234 11.15 15.29 -26.91
N GLY A 235 11.83 15.44 -25.77
CA GLY A 235 12.25 16.73 -25.22
C GLY A 235 11.16 17.50 -24.48
N ASN A 236 9.94 16.97 -24.38
CA ASN A 236 8.85 17.62 -23.66
C ASN A 236 8.95 17.34 -22.15
N LYS A 237 9.75 18.16 -21.47
CA LYS A 237 10.03 17.99 -20.03
C LYS A 237 8.80 18.21 -19.15
N GLU A 238 7.93 19.15 -19.50
CA GLU A 238 6.72 19.45 -18.73
C GLU A 238 5.74 18.28 -18.77
N LEU A 239 5.47 17.73 -19.94
CA LEU A 239 4.63 16.54 -20.09
C LEU A 239 5.28 15.32 -19.39
N GLY A 240 6.60 15.18 -19.47
CA GLY A 240 7.35 14.15 -18.77
C GLY A 240 7.19 14.23 -17.24
N ALA A 241 7.27 15.44 -16.68
CA ALA A 241 7.05 15.69 -15.25
C ALA A 241 5.60 15.37 -14.84
N ALA A 242 4.62 15.76 -15.64
CA ALA A 242 3.21 15.46 -15.39
C ALA A 242 2.95 13.93 -15.33
N PHE A 243 3.50 13.16 -16.27
CA PHE A 243 3.40 11.69 -16.24
C PHE A 243 4.22 11.05 -15.11
N HIS A 244 5.37 11.64 -14.77
CA HIS A 244 6.13 11.23 -13.60
C HIS A 244 5.28 11.32 -12.33
N MET A 245 4.60 12.43 -12.13
CA MET A 245 3.74 12.62 -10.96
C MET A 245 2.57 11.62 -10.94
N LYS A 246 1.93 11.36 -12.09
CA LYS A 246 0.85 10.36 -12.19
C LYS A 246 1.33 8.95 -11.84
N GLN A 247 2.46 8.48 -12.42
CA GLN A 247 2.99 7.15 -12.09
C GLN A 247 3.46 7.05 -10.65
N TYR A 248 3.95 8.14 -10.06
CA TYR A 248 4.36 8.20 -8.67
C TYR A 248 3.15 8.09 -7.72
N THR A 249 2.06 8.77 -8.04
CA THR A 249 0.76 8.62 -7.34
C THR A 249 0.31 7.16 -7.32
N MET A 250 0.36 6.47 -8.48
CA MET A 250 0.00 5.04 -8.54
C MET A 250 0.94 4.17 -7.72
N LYS A 251 2.25 4.50 -7.67
CA LYS A 251 3.21 3.80 -6.81
C LYS A 251 2.85 3.91 -5.33
N ILE A 252 2.44 5.11 -4.89
CA ILE A 252 2.01 5.34 -3.50
C ILE A 252 0.76 4.50 -3.19
N LEU A 253 -0.25 4.52 -4.05
CA LEU A 253 -1.49 3.76 -3.86
C LEU A 253 -1.21 2.26 -3.76
N LEU A 254 -0.44 1.69 -4.69
CA LEU A 254 -0.06 0.28 -4.71
C LEU A 254 0.66 -0.15 -3.42
N ASN A 255 1.62 0.64 -2.95
CA ASN A 255 2.41 0.29 -1.78
C ASN A 255 1.67 0.51 -0.46
N SER A 256 0.71 1.45 -0.43
CA SER A 256 -0.03 1.81 0.79
C SER A 256 -1.19 0.86 1.07
N LEU A 257 -1.72 0.14 0.08
CA LEU A 257 -2.90 -0.71 0.25
C LEU A 257 -2.67 -1.80 1.30
N TYR A 258 -1.55 -2.50 1.23
CA TYR A 258 -1.22 -3.53 2.24
C TYR A 258 -1.20 -2.95 3.65
N GLY A 259 -0.52 -1.80 3.83
CA GLY A 259 -0.48 -1.12 5.14
C GLY A 259 -1.86 -0.69 5.63
N ALA A 260 -2.73 -0.24 4.72
CA ALA A 260 -4.10 0.15 5.05
C ALA A 260 -4.93 -1.05 5.52
N THR A 261 -4.87 -2.20 4.82
CA THR A 261 -5.61 -3.42 5.20
C THR A 261 -5.21 -3.99 6.56
N ALA A 262 -4.00 -3.67 7.04
CA ALA A 262 -3.51 -4.10 8.35
C ALA A 262 -4.00 -3.21 9.51
N LEU A 263 -4.60 -2.06 9.23
CA LEU A 263 -5.14 -1.16 10.23
C LEU A 263 -6.59 -1.50 10.53
N GLY A 264 -6.96 -1.64 11.81
CA GLY A 264 -8.32 -1.99 12.22
C GLY A 264 -9.39 -0.91 11.90
N SER A 265 -8.97 0.20 11.29
CA SER A 265 -9.85 1.26 10.79
C SER A 265 -10.19 1.14 9.30
N PHE A 266 -9.63 0.14 8.61
CA PHE A 266 -9.82 -0.10 7.18
C PHE A 266 -10.91 -1.14 6.89
#